data_e99d8c7c298cdc5f7890ad247dfd9a5d
#
_entry.id   e99d8c7c298cdc5f7890ad247dfd9a5d
#
_cell.length_a   1.000
_cell.length_b   1.000
_cell.length_c   1.000
_cell.angle_alpha   90.00
_cell.angle_beta   90.00
_cell.angle_gamma   90.00
#
_symmetry.space_group_name_H-M   'P 1'
#
loop_
_entity.id
_entity.type
_entity.pdbx_description
1 polymer ?
#
loop_
_entity_poly.entity_id
_entity_poly.type
_entity_poly.pdbx_seq_one_letter_code
_entity_poly.pdbx_strand_id
1 'polypeptide(L)'
;SIVIATAAQAEGALKAKAEKTATSIRQTLELWGAAQNVWYGLSLGSVLLLAAIGLAITFGVMGVINMAHGEMVMIGAYVTFMVQEVIRTSMPGLFDYSLLIAVPLAFLVAGAVGIAVERCIIRFLYGRPLETLLATWGLSLALQQTVRTIFGPTNREVGAPEFMSGAFEIGHLTITYNRLWIIVFSLVVLFSLMAVLKKTPLGLQMRAVTQNRRMAASGRLQLQAASTGPPEPLLRASTAHRGLQTHGGRHAPCPPPAQGRLQ
;
A
#
# COMPACT_ATOMS: atom_id res chain seq x y z
N SER A 1 72.43 -24.39 -19.79
CA SER A 1 71.66 -24.30 -18.52
C SER A 1 71.02 -22.93 -18.29
N ILE A 2 71.63 -21.83 -18.73
CA ILE A 2 71.13 -20.44 -18.53
C ILE A 2 69.81 -20.21 -19.30
N VAL A 3 69.70 -20.71 -20.53
CA VAL A 3 68.48 -20.57 -21.38
C VAL A 3 67.26 -21.28 -20.77
N ILE A 4 67.47 -22.41 -20.10
CA ILE A 4 66.39 -23.15 -19.44
C ILE A 4 65.92 -22.41 -18.16
N ALA A 5 66.82 -21.82 -17.44
CA ALA A 5 66.49 -21.02 -16.24
C ALA A 5 65.74 -19.73 -16.60
N THR A 6 66.11 -19.04 -17.68
CA THR A 6 65.42 -17.85 -18.18
C THR A 6 64.02 -18.17 -18.74
N ALA A 7 63.86 -19.30 -19.42
CA ALA A 7 62.57 -19.76 -19.90
C ALA A 7 61.61 -20.11 -18.74
N ALA A 8 62.10 -20.80 -17.71
CA ALA A 8 61.29 -21.11 -16.53
C ALA A 8 60.90 -19.85 -15.75
N GLN A 9 61.77 -18.84 -15.64
CA GLN A 9 61.44 -17.56 -15.03
C GLN A 9 60.40 -16.75 -15.84
N ALA A 10 60.55 -16.76 -17.19
CA ALA A 10 59.57 -16.12 -18.07
C ALA A 10 58.20 -16.78 -17.99
N GLU A 11 58.15 -18.12 -17.90
CA GLU A 11 56.91 -18.87 -17.72
C GLU A 11 56.25 -18.60 -16.37
N GLY A 12 57.04 -18.49 -15.30
CA GLY A 12 56.56 -18.11 -13.97
C GLY A 12 55.99 -16.67 -13.91
N ALA A 13 56.68 -15.71 -14.57
CA ALA A 13 56.22 -14.33 -14.67
C ALA A 13 54.95 -14.20 -15.52
N LEU A 14 54.81 -15.00 -16.56
CA LEU A 14 53.60 -15.03 -17.40
C LEU A 14 52.39 -15.61 -16.62
N LYS A 15 52.60 -16.70 -15.87
CA LYS A 15 51.58 -17.27 -14.98
C LYS A 15 51.13 -16.26 -13.89
N ALA A 16 52.06 -15.60 -13.25
CA ALA A 16 51.74 -14.60 -12.23
C ALA A 16 50.96 -13.39 -12.79
N LYS A 17 51.28 -12.95 -14.02
CA LYS A 17 50.49 -11.92 -14.71
C LYS A 17 49.10 -12.42 -15.10
N ALA A 18 48.99 -13.64 -15.57
CA ALA A 18 47.70 -14.24 -15.94
C ALA A 18 46.77 -14.39 -14.70
N GLU A 19 47.32 -14.86 -13.58
CA GLU A 19 46.57 -14.94 -12.33
C GLU A 19 46.11 -13.57 -11.81
N LYS A 20 47.00 -12.56 -11.84
CA LYS A 20 46.59 -11.18 -11.45
C LYS A 20 45.47 -10.64 -12.35
N THR A 21 45.58 -10.87 -13.66
CA THR A 21 44.55 -10.42 -14.60
C THR A 21 43.24 -11.18 -14.36
N ALA A 22 43.31 -12.49 -14.15
CA ALA A 22 42.14 -13.32 -13.87
C ALA A 22 41.44 -12.90 -12.53
N THR A 23 42.21 -12.59 -11.51
CA THR A 23 41.64 -12.09 -10.23
C THR A 23 41.03 -10.71 -10.37
N SER A 24 41.65 -9.79 -11.10
CA SER A 24 41.06 -8.46 -11.36
C SER A 24 39.78 -8.54 -12.19
N ILE A 25 39.72 -9.42 -13.19
CA ILE A 25 38.51 -9.66 -13.97
C ILE A 25 37.40 -10.25 -13.10
N ARG A 26 37.72 -11.24 -12.26
CA ARG A 26 36.76 -11.82 -11.33
C ARG A 26 36.19 -10.77 -10.38
N GLN A 27 37.04 -9.96 -9.75
CA GLN A 27 36.59 -8.88 -8.87
C GLN A 27 35.68 -7.89 -9.59
N THR A 28 36.02 -7.52 -10.82
CA THR A 28 35.20 -6.63 -11.65
C THR A 28 33.85 -7.26 -11.97
N LEU A 29 33.82 -8.54 -12.35
CA LEU A 29 32.57 -9.27 -12.62
C LEU A 29 31.71 -9.43 -11.37
N GLU A 30 32.32 -9.68 -10.22
CA GLU A 30 31.60 -9.76 -8.94
C GLU A 30 30.97 -8.42 -8.55
N LEU A 31 31.66 -7.29 -8.76
CA LEU A 31 31.12 -5.95 -8.53
C LEU A 31 29.94 -5.66 -9.47
N TRP A 32 30.08 -6.00 -10.77
CA TRP A 32 28.99 -5.83 -11.72
C TRP A 32 27.79 -6.75 -11.41
N GLY A 33 28.05 -7.99 -10.98
CA GLY A 33 27.01 -8.91 -10.51
C GLY A 33 26.29 -8.38 -9.26
N ALA A 34 27.02 -7.80 -8.30
CA ALA A 34 26.43 -7.17 -7.14
C ALA A 34 25.56 -5.96 -7.54
N ALA A 35 26.04 -5.10 -8.45
CA ALA A 35 25.27 -3.97 -8.97
C ALA A 35 23.99 -4.43 -9.68
N GLN A 36 24.06 -5.50 -10.45
CA GLN A 36 22.90 -6.12 -11.12
C GLN A 36 21.85 -6.63 -10.09
N ASN A 37 22.32 -7.28 -9.02
CA ASN A 37 21.45 -7.77 -7.97
C ASN A 37 20.78 -6.62 -7.19
N VAL A 38 21.50 -5.53 -6.93
CA VAL A 38 20.94 -4.31 -6.34
C VAL A 38 19.86 -3.72 -7.24
N TRP A 39 20.10 -3.66 -8.55
CA TRP A 39 19.10 -3.19 -9.51
C TRP A 39 17.81 -4.03 -9.49
N TYR A 40 17.95 -5.35 -9.48
CA TYR A 40 16.82 -6.26 -9.39
C TYR A 40 16.10 -6.13 -8.03
N GLY A 41 16.87 -6.02 -6.96
CA GLY A 41 16.33 -5.79 -5.62
C GLY A 41 15.57 -4.48 -5.49
N LEU A 42 16.07 -3.39 -6.09
CA LEU A 42 15.40 -2.09 -6.10
C LEU A 42 14.05 -2.14 -6.83
N SER A 43 14.01 -2.81 -7.99
CA SER A 43 12.75 -2.99 -8.74
C SER A 43 11.72 -3.80 -7.94
N LEU A 44 12.13 -4.93 -7.36
CA LEU A 44 11.25 -5.74 -6.52
C LEU A 44 10.82 -4.99 -5.25
N GLY A 45 11.78 -4.33 -4.60
CA GLY A 45 11.55 -3.53 -3.40
C GLY A 45 10.55 -2.39 -3.62
N SER A 46 10.55 -1.76 -4.80
CA SER A 46 9.60 -0.69 -5.12
C SER A 46 8.15 -1.17 -5.18
N VAL A 47 7.91 -2.37 -5.74
CA VAL A 47 6.58 -2.99 -5.75
C VAL A 47 6.13 -3.40 -4.35
N LEU A 48 7.04 -4.01 -3.57
CA LEU A 48 6.77 -4.39 -2.19
C LEU A 48 6.49 -3.17 -1.30
N LEU A 49 7.17 -2.05 -1.56
CA LEU A 49 6.93 -0.79 -0.86
C LEU A 49 5.50 -0.28 -1.09
N LEU A 50 4.99 -0.33 -2.33
CA LEU A 50 3.60 0.04 -2.62
C LEU A 50 2.61 -0.86 -1.87
N ALA A 51 2.83 -2.16 -1.89
CA ALA A 51 2.00 -3.11 -1.17
C ALA A 51 2.03 -2.86 0.35
N ALA A 52 3.21 -2.60 0.91
CA ALA A 52 3.38 -2.29 2.33
C ALA A 52 2.67 -0.98 2.74
N ILE A 53 2.74 0.06 1.91
CA ILE A 53 2.03 1.32 2.16
C ILE A 53 0.51 1.12 2.10
N GLY A 54 0.02 0.35 1.13
CA GLY A 54 -1.40 -0.01 1.05
C GLY A 54 -1.86 -0.73 2.32
N LEU A 55 -1.09 -1.70 2.80
CA LEU A 55 -1.36 -2.40 4.06
C LEU A 55 -1.29 -1.46 5.28
N ALA A 56 -0.30 -0.57 5.33
CA ALA A 56 -0.15 0.39 6.42
C ALA A 56 -1.34 1.37 6.49
N ILE A 57 -1.89 1.80 5.36
CA ILE A 57 -3.07 2.65 5.31
C ILE A 57 -4.30 1.90 5.81
N THR A 58 -4.53 0.68 5.33
CA THR A 58 -5.68 -0.14 5.75
C THR A 58 -5.61 -0.45 7.23
N PHE A 59 -4.45 -0.84 7.76
CA PHE A 59 -4.25 -1.06 9.18
C PHE A 59 -4.40 0.22 10.00
N GLY A 60 -3.83 1.33 9.55
CA GLY A 60 -3.90 2.63 10.24
C GLY A 60 -5.33 3.16 10.34
N VAL A 61 -6.14 3.01 9.30
CA VAL A 61 -7.53 3.51 9.27
C VAL A 61 -8.50 2.57 9.97
N MET A 62 -8.42 1.29 9.68
CA MET A 62 -9.37 0.30 10.21
C MET A 62 -8.95 -0.23 11.58
N GLY A 63 -7.67 -0.18 11.94
CA GLY A 63 -7.12 -0.78 13.15
C GLY A 63 -7.25 -2.31 13.18
N VAL A 64 -7.38 -2.94 12.02
CA VAL A 64 -7.59 -4.36 11.84
C VAL A 64 -6.59 -4.91 10.84
N ILE A 65 -5.99 -6.06 11.15
CA ILE A 65 -5.08 -6.74 10.24
C ILE A 65 -5.92 -7.46 9.18
N ASN A 66 -5.81 -7.00 7.92
CA ASN A 66 -6.49 -7.62 6.80
C ASN A 66 -5.56 -8.62 6.10
N MET A 67 -5.76 -9.93 6.35
CA MET A 67 -4.98 -10.98 5.71
C MET A 67 -5.31 -11.14 4.21
N ALA A 68 -6.46 -10.65 3.77
CA ALA A 68 -6.86 -10.69 2.37
C ALA A 68 -6.24 -9.58 1.50
N HIS A 69 -5.33 -8.76 2.06
CA HIS A 69 -4.69 -7.66 1.30
C HIS A 69 -3.90 -8.16 0.07
N GLY A 70 -3.18 -9.27 0.22
CA GLY A 70 -2.46 -9.91 -0.89
C GLY A 70 -3.39 -10.34 -2.02
N GLU A 71 -4.60 -10.77 -1.69
CA GLU A 71 -5.60 -11.20 -2.67
C GLU A 71 -6.16 -10.02 -3.48
N MET A 72 -6.19 -8.82 -2.91
CA MET A 72 -6.55 -7.61 -3.65
C MET A 72 -5.50 -7.30 -4.73
N VAL A 73 -4.21 -7.49 -4.41
CA VAL A 73 -3.12 -7.35 -5.40
C VAL A 73 -3.25 -8.42 -6.49
N MET A 74 -3.54 -9.66 -6.12
CA MET A 74 -3.78 -10.75 -7.05
C MET A 74 -4.95 -10.43 -8.00
N ILE A 75 -6.08 -9.95 -7.49
CA ILE A 75 -7.24 -9.55 -8.31
C ILE A 75 -6.83 -8.47 -9.30
N GLY A 76 -6.08 -7.45 -8.88
CA GLY A 76 -5.56 -6.42 -9.77
C GLY A 76 -4.70 -6.98 -10.92
N ALA A 77 -3.84 -7.96 -10.62
CA ALA A 77 -3.01 -8.63 -11.62
C ALA A 77 -3.85 -9.43 -12.63
N TYR A 78 -4.87 -10.17 -12.16
CA TYR A 78 -5.76 -10.92 -13.04
C TYR A 78 -6.65 -10.01 -13.91
N VAL A 79 -7.11 -8.88 -13.40
CA VAL A 79 -7.82 -7.89 -14.21
C VAL A 79 -6.92 -7.34 -15.30
N THR A 80 -5.66 -7.04 -15.00
CA THR A 80 -4.68 -6.60 -16.01
C THR A 80 -4.49 -7.67 -17.08
N PHE A 81 -4.34 -8.93 -16.68
CA PHE A 81 -4.26 -10.06 -17.61
C PHE A 81 -5.50 -10.15 -18.52
N MET A 82 -6.71 -10.09 -17.96
CA MET A 82 -7.95 -10.14 -18.71
C MET A 82 -8.08 -9.00 -19.72
N VAL A 83 -7.74 -7.79 -19.32
CA VAL A 83 -7.76 -6.62 -20.23
C VAL A 83 -6.79 -6.83 -21.40
N GLN A 84 -5.58 -7.31 -21.12
CA GLN A 84 -4.61 -7.58 -22.17
C GLN A 84 -5.07 -8.69 -23.11
N GLU A 85 -5.67 -9.75 -22.59
CA GLU A 85 -6.18 -10.85 -23.41
C GLU A 85 -7.33 -10.39 -24.32
N VAL A 86 -8.26 -9.57 -23.81
CA VAL A 86 -9.33 -8.97 -24.60
C VAL A 86 -8.78 -8.05 -25.68
N ILE A 87 -7.79 -7.22 -25.37
CA ILE A 87 -7.18 -6.31 -26.36
C ILE A 87 -6.41 -7.11 -27.40
N ARG A 88 -5.68 -8.16 -27.00
CA ARG A 88 -4.93 -9.03 -27.91
C ARG A 88 -5.85 -9.73 -28.93
N THR A 89 -7.02 -10.16 -28.49
CA THR A 89 -7.99 -10.86 -29.35
C THR A 89 -8.84 -9.91 -30.19
N SER A 90 -9.21 -8.73 -29.66
CA SER A 90 -10.14 -7.82 -30.33
C SER A 90 -9.45 -6.72 -31.14
N MET A 91 -8.34 -6.18 -30.66
CA MET A 91 -7.67 -5.02 -31.26
C MET A 91 -6.15 -5.10 -31.05
N PRO A 92 -5.41 -5.94 -31.80
CA PRO A 92 -3.96 -6.12 -31.57
C PRO A 92 -3.13 -4.84 -31.73
N GLY A 93 -3.58 -3.88 -32.54
CA GLY A 93 -2.93 -2.57 -32.70
C GLY A 93 -3.01 -1.63 -31.46
N LEU A 94 -3.88 -1.94 -30.48
CA LEU A 94 -3.98 -1.20 -29.23
C LEU A 94 -3.19 -1.85 -28.09
N PHE A 95 -2.43 -2.90 -28.37
CA PHE A 95 -1.70 -3.64 -27.33
C PHE A 95 -0.72 -2.77 -26.54
N ASP A 96 -0.10 -1.80 -27.17
CA ASP A 96 0.83 -0.86 -26.52
C ASP A 96 0.15 0.04 -25.48
N TYR A 97 -1.13 0.36 -25.69
CA TYR A 97 -1.93 1.14 -24.74
C TYR A 97 -2.68 0.27 -23.72
N SER A 98 -2.56 -1.06 -23.81
CA SER A 98 -3.28 -2.00 -22.96
C SER A 98 -3.03 -1.77 -21.47
N LEU A 99 -1.79 -1.46 -21.09
CA LEU A 99 -1.40 -1.20 -19.71
C LEU A 99 -2.04 0.10 -19.16
N LEU A 100 -2.13 1.14 -19.99
CA LEU A 100 -2.75 2.40 -19.61
C LEU A 100 -4.25 2.25 -19.32
N ILE A 101 -4.92 1.37 -20.05
CA ILE A 101 -6.35 1.04 -19.83
C ILE A 101 -6.51 0.06 -18.66
N ALA A 102 -5.59 -0.90 -18.54
CA ALA A 102 -5.64 -1.92 -17.50
C ALA A 102 -5.48 -1.34 -16.09
N VAL A 103 -4.60 -0.35 -15.90
CA VAL A 103 -4.33 0.25 -14.58
C VAL A 103 -5.59 0.86 -13.94
N PRO A 104 -6.34 1.78 -14.59
CA PRO A 104 -7.56 2.32 -13.99
C PRO A 104 -8.66 1.28 -13.82
N LEU A 105 -8.76 0.32 -14.75
CA LEU A 105 -9.76 -0.74 -14.63
C LEU A 105 -9.45 -1.70 -13.48
N ALA A 106 -8.18 -2.08 -13.32
CA ALA A 106 -7.72 -2.89 -12.18
C ALA A 106 -7.98 -2.16 -10.85
N PHE A 107 -7.74 -0.85 -10.80
CA PHE A 107 -8.03 -0.04 -9.62
C PHE A 107 -9.53 -0.03 -9.28
N LEU A 108 -10.41 0.14 -10.27
CA LEU A 108 -11.86 0.13 -10.08
C LEU A 108 -12.37 -1.24 -9.62
N VAL A 109 -11.94 -2.32 -10.26
CA VAL A 109 -12.38 -3.68 -9.92
C VAL A 109 -11.86 -4.10 -8.54
N ALA A 110 -10.56 -3.93 -8.27
CA ALA A 110 -10.00 -4.22 -6.95
C ALA A 110 -10.64 -3.37 -5.86
N GLY A 111 -10.91 -2.09 -6.15
CA GLY A 111 -11.62 -1.19 -5.25
C GLY A 111 -13.06 -1.63 -4.99
N ALA A 112 -13.80 -2.06 -6.01
CA ALA A 112 -15.17 -2.57 -5.87
C ALA A 112 -15.21 -3.85 -5.02
N VAL A 113 -14.28 -4.78 -5.26
CA VAL A 113 -14.14 -6.00 -4.43
C VAL A 113 -13.77 -5.64 -3.00
N GLY A 114 -12.85 -4.69 -2.80
CA GLY A 114 -12.49 -4.21 -1.47
C GLY A 114 -13.67 -3.61 -0.71
N ILE A 115 -14.49 -2.79 -1.36
CA ILE A 115 -15.74 -2.24 -0.79
C ILE A 115 -16.74 -3.37 -0.47
N ALA A 116 -16.88 -4.35 -1.35
CA ALA A 116 -17.76 -5.49 -1.12
C ALA A 116 -17.31 -6.29 0.11
N VAL A 117 -16.02 -6.60 0.23
CA VAL A 117 -15.43 -7.29 1.39
C VAL A 117 -15.64 -6.49 2.68
N GLU A 118 -15.40 -5.18 2.63
CA GLU A 118 -15.62 -4.32 3.80
C GLU A 118 -17.08 -4.34 4.23
N ARG A 119 -18.02 -4.19 3.30
CA ARG A 119 -19.45 -4.15 3.60
C ARG A 119 -20.04 -5.49 4.03
N CYS A 120 -19.59 -6.58 3.41
CA CYS A 120 -20.15 -7.90 3.67
C CYS A 120 -19.54 -8.59 4.89
N ILE A 121 -18.26 -8.34 5.20
CA ILE A 121 -17.53 -9.10 6.21
C ILE A 121 -16.99 -8.19 7.31
N ILE A 122 -16.14 -7.21 6.96
CA ILE A 122 -15.37 -6.45 7.96
C ILE A 122 -16.31 -5.60 8.82
N ARG A 123 -17.32 -5.01 8.23
CA ARG A 123 -18.30 -4.16 8.94
C ARG A 123 -18.94 -4.84 10.14
N PHE A 124 -19.24 -6.14 10.05
CA PHE A 124 -19.89 -6.88 11.14
C PHE A 124 -18.92 -7.30 12.24
N LEU A 125 -17.62 -7.29 11.94
CA LEU A 125 -16.56 -7.74 12.86
C LEU A 125 -15.80 -6.60 13.52
N TYR A 126 -16.22 -5.35 13.32
CA TYR A 126 -15.59 -4.20 13.97
C TYR A 126 -15.65 -4.33 15.51
N GLY A 127 -14.49 -4.16 16.14
CA GLY A 127 -14.33 -4.27 17.60
C GLY A 127 -13.87 -5.64 18.10
N ARG A 128 -13.76 -6.64 17.22
CA ARG A 128 -13.30 -8.00 17.53
C ARG A 128 -12.10 -8.39 16.67
N PRO A 129 -10.88 -7.98 17.07
CA PRO A 129 -9.70 -8.11 16.19
C PRO A 129 -9.34 -9.55 15.83
N LEU A 130 -9.52 -10.50 16.75
CA LEU A 130 -9.24 -11.92 16.50
C LEU A 130 -10.25 -12.55 15.52
N GLU A 131 -11.52 -12.24 15.65
CA GLU A 131 -12.55 -12.74 14.74
C GLU A 131 -12.35 -12.18 13.32
N THR A 132 -11.97 -10.90 13.22
CA THR A 132 -11.69 -10.27 11.93
C THR A 132 -10.47 -10.88 11.26
N LEU A 133 -9.43 -11.21 12.01
CA LEU A 133 -8.24 -11.88 11.48
C LEU A 133 -8.58 -13.26 10.92
N LEU A 134 -9.36 -14.07 11.64
CA LEU A 134 -9.80 -15.38 11.17
C LEU A 134 -10.73 -15.29 9.96
N ALA A 135 -11.66 -14.34 9.96
CA ALA A 135 -12.57 -14.14 8.83
C ALA A 135 -11.84 -13.68 7.55
N THR A 136 -10.88 -12.76 7.67
CA THR A 136 -10.08 -12.31 6.52
C THR A 136 -9.14 -13.40 6.02
N TRP A 137 -8.64 -14.27 6.90
CA TRP A 137 -7.86 -15.44 6.51
C TRP A 137 -8.73 -16.45 5.72
N GLY A 138 -9.92 -16.79 6.22
CA GLY A 138 -10.87 -17.65 5.50
C GLY A 138 -11.29 -17.03 4.14
N LEU A 139 -11.49 -15.72 4.09
CA LEU A 139 -11.77 -14.99 2.85
C LEU A 139 -10.60 -15.10 1.87
N SER A 140 -9.35 -14.95 2.34
CA SER A 140 -8.16 -15.10 1.52
C SER A 140 -8.13 -16.47 0.83
N LEU A 141 -8.35 -17.54 1.59
CA LEU A 141 -8.42 -18.90 1.03
C LEU A 141 -9.56 -19.07 0.00
N ALA A 142 -10.73 -18.51 0.29
CA ALA A 142 -11.87 -18.55 -0.61
C ALA A 142 -11.58 -17.81 -1.93
N LEU A 143 -10.98 -16.62 -1.88
CA LEU A 143 -10.59 -15.85 -3.06
C LEU A 143 -9.53 -16.57 -3.89
N GLN A 144 -8.49 -17.11 -3.25
CA GLN A 144 -7.46 -17.91 -3.93
C GLN A 144 -8.07 -19.09 -4.65
N GLN A 145 -8.95 -19.84 -3.98
CA GLN A 145 -9.60 -21.00 -4.58
C GLN A 145 -10.53 -20.60 -5.73
N THR A 146 -11.25 -19.49 -5.59
CA THR A 146 -12.11 -18.97 -6.66
C THR A 146 -11.30 -18.63 -7.90
N VAL A 147 -10.20 -17.91 -7.75
CA VAL A 147 -9.32 -17.56 -8.88
C VAL A 147 -8.71 -18.80 -9.52
N ARG A 148 -8.24 -19.77 -8.71
CA ARG A 148 -7.71 -21.04 -9.24
C ARG A 148 -8.76 -21.85 -10.01
N THR A 149 -10.02 -21.80 -9.59
CA THR A 149 -11.09 -22.49 -10.27
C THR A 149 -11.44 -21.84 -11.61
N ILE A 150 -11.39 -20.52 -11.69
CA ILE A 150 -11.74 -19.76 -12.90
C ILE A 150 -10.58 -19.78 -13.91
N PHE A 151 -9.36 -19.50 -13.47
CA PHE A 151 -8.20 -19.30 -14.35
C PHE A 151 -7.26 -20.51 -14.43
N GLY A 152 -7.49 -21.51 -13.59
CA GLY A 152 -6.64 -22.69 -13.48
C GLY A 152 -5.43 -22.48 -12.54
N PRO A 153 -4.68 -23.55 -12.24
CA PRO A 153 -3.56 -23.53 -11.30
C PRO A 153 -2.25 -22.98 -11.89
N THR A 154 -2.22 -22.77 -13.21
CA THR A 154 -1.01 -22.31 -13.92
C THR A 154 -0.86 -20.80 -13.84
N ASN A 155 0.38 -20.34 -13.67
CA ASN A 155 0.69 -18.90 -13.73
C ASN A 155 0.35 -18.36 -15.12
N ARG A 156 -0.28 -17.20 -15.14
CA ARG A 156 -0.57 -16.45 -16.37
C ARG A 156 0.45 -15.34 -16.54
N GLU A 157 0.96 -15.22 -17.76
CA GLU A 157 1.92 -14.19 -18.09
C GLU A 157 1.22 -12.92 -18.55
N VAL A 158 1.63 -11.80 -18.00
CA VAL A 158 1.21 -10.46 -18.42
C VAL A 158 2.26 -9.96 -19.42
N GLY A 159 1.85 -9.71 -20.66
CA GLY A 159 2.75 -9.22 -21.70
C GLY A 159 3.23 -7.80 -21.41
N ALA A 160 4.51 -7.53 -21.68
CA ALA A 160 5.02 -6.16 -21.67
C ALA A 160 4.77 -5.51 -23.04
N PRO A 161 4.30 -4.26 -23.12
CA PRO A 161 4.20 -3.49 -24.34
C PRO A 161 5.57 -3.36 -25.04
N GLU A 162 5.60 -3.17 -26.35
CA GLU A 162 6.85 -3.11 -27.13
C GLU A 162 7.78 -1.99 -26.66
N PHE A 163 7.24 -0.84 -26.24
CA PHE A 163 8.04 0.27 -25.71
C PHE A 163 8.72 -0.04 -24.36
N MET A 164 8.26 -1.08 -23.64
CA MET A 164 8.86 -1.57 -22.40
C MET A 164 9.76 -2.78 -22.63
N SER A 165 9.69 -3.40 -23.84
CA SER A 165 10.52 -4.52 -24.20
C SER A 165 11.86 -4.00 -24.72
N GLY A 166 12.92 -4.31 -24.02
CA GLY A 166 14.26 -3.90 -24.39
C GLY A 166 15.16 -3.81 -23.17
N ALA A 167 16.44 -3.85 -23.44
CA ALA A 167 17.45 -3.64 -22.43
C ALA A 167 18.57 -2.81 -23.06
N PHE A 168 19.15 -1.91 -22.30
CA PHE A 168 20.39 -1.28 -22.68
C PHE A 168 21.49 -1.68 -21.71
N GLU A 169 22.67 -1.83 -22.23
CA GLU A 169 23.83 -2.24 -21.47
C GLU A 169 24.71 -1.04 -21.16
N ILE A 170 24.99 -0.82 -19.87
CA ILE A 170 26.00 0.13 -19.43
C ILE A 170 27.19 -0.68 -18.91
N GLY A 171 28.20 -0.86 -19.76
CA GLY A 171 29.33 -1.71 -19.45
C GLY A 171 28.93 -3.19 -19.40
N HIS A 172 28.93 -3.80 -18.23
CA HIS A 172 28.46 -5.17 -18.00
C HIS A 172 27.10 -5.23 -17.27
N LEU A 173 26.39 -4.12 -17.14
CA LEU A 173 25.12 -4.01 -16.43
C LEU A 173 24.00 -3.95 -17.45
N THR A 174 23.13 -4.97 -17.45
CA THR A 174 21.95 -5.02 -18.31
C THR A 174 20.77 -4.40 -17.60
N ILE A 175 20.37 -3.20 -18.03
CA ILE A 175 19.21 -2.48 -17.53
C ILE A 175 18.03 -2.75 -18.44
N THR A 176 17.05 -3.51 -17.94
CA THR A 176 15.81 -3.78 -18.66
C THR A 176 14.85 -2.61 -18.50
N TYR A 177 14.33 -2.04 -19.58
CA TYR A 177 13.38 -0.94 -19.57
C TYR A 177 12.13 -1.24 -18.73
N ASN A 178 11.65 -2.49 -18.78
CA ASN A 178 10.51 -2.91 -17.98
C ASN A 178 10.71 -2.64 -16.46
N ARG A 179 11.89 -2.91 -15.92
CA ARG A 179 12.20 -2.65 -14.50
C ARG A 179 12.32 -1.16 -14.20
N LEU A 180 12.84 -0.39 -15.14
CA LEU A 180 12.88 1.07 -15.00
C LEU A 180 11.47 1.65 -14.91
N TRP A 181 10.57 1.23 -15.80
CA TRP A 181 9.18 1.65 -15.78
C TRP A 181 8.43 1.26 -14.50
N ILE A 182 8.71 0.06 -13.96
CA ILE A 182 8.15 -0.37 -12.67
C ILE A 182 8.58 0.57 -11.54
N ILE A 183 9.87 0.94 -11.48
CA ILE A 183 10.37 1.86 -10.45
C ILE A 183 9.75 3.25 -10.61
N VAL A 184 9.73 3.79 -11.83
CA VAL A 184 9.15 5.11 -12.12
C VAL A 184 7.66 5.13 -11.78
N PHE A 185 6.90 4.13 -12.21
CA PHE A 185 5.48 4.00 -11.91
C PHE A 185 5.24 3.92 -10.40
N SER A 186 6.03 3.11 -9.69
CA SER A 186 5.95 2.97 -8.24
C SER A 186 6.18 4.31 -7.53
N LEU A 187 7.18 5.09 -7.96
CA LEU A 187 7.45 6.42 -7.41
C LEU A 187 6.31 7.40 -7.70
N VAL A 188 5.78 7.40 -8.92
CA VAL A 188 4.64 8.27 -9.30
C VAL A 188 3.43 7.97 -8.43
N VAL A 189 3.09 6.69 -8.24
CA VAL A 189 1.97 6.28 -7.38
C VAL A 189 2.23 6.66 -5.93
N LEU A 190 3.46 6.46 -5.43
CA LEU A 190 3.86 6.85 -4.08
C LEU A 190 3.70 8.35 -3.84
N PHE A 191 4.23 9.18 -4.73
CA PHE A 191 4.12 10.64 -4.63
C PHE A 191 2.68 11.11 -4.78
N SER A 192 1.92 10.52 -5.71
CA SER A 192 0.50 10.80 -5.89
C SER A 192 -0.30 10.48 -4.62
N LEU A 193 -0.07 9.32 -4.03
CA LEU A 193 -0.71 8.92 -2.78
C LEU A 193 -0.34 9.86 -1.62
N MET A 194 0.94 10.20 -1.50
CA MET A 194 1.41 11.16 -0.50
C MET A 194 0.80 12.55 -0.71
N ALA A 195 0.67 13.01 -1.94
CA ALA A 195 0.02 14.27 -2.28
C ALA A 195 -1.48 14.25 -1.90
N VAL A 196 -2.19 13.16 -2.22
CA VAL A 196 -3.59 12.97 -1.82
C VAL A 196 -3.73 13.01 -0.29
N LEU A 197 -2.90 12.26 0.44
CA LEU A 197 -2.95 12.23 1.90
C LEU A 197 -2.58 13.57 2.55
N LYS A 198 -1.69 14.36 1.95
CA LYS A 198 -1.27 15.66 2.50
C LYS A 198 -2.19 16.82 2.11
N LYS A 199 -2.69 16.83 0.87
CA LYS A 199 -3.44 17.98 0.32
C LYS A 199 -4.95 17.81 0.40
N THR A 200 -5.46 16.60 0.60
CA THR A 200 -6.90 16.33 0.59
C THR A 200 -7.45 16.24 2.01
N PRO A 201 -8.71 16.68 2.26
CA PRO A 201 -9.36 16.56 3.56
C PRO A 201 -9.48 15.10 4.04
N LEU A 202 -9.37 14.12 3.12
CA LEU A 202 -9.29 12.70 3.43
C LEU A 202 -8.11 12.37 4.37
N GLY A 203 -6.94 12.97 4.15
CA GLY A 203 -5.77 12.74 5.01
C GLY A 203 -5.97 13.31 6.43
N LEU A 204 -6.66 14.44 6.56
CA LEU A 204 -7.03 15.01 7.86
C LEU A 204 -8.03 14.10 8.59
N GLN A 205 -9.05 13.61 7.86
CA GLN A 205 -10.04 12.70 8.39
C GLN A 205 -9.42 11.37 8.83
N MET A 206 -8.49 10.81 8.04
CA MET A 206 -7.73 9.61 8.40
C MET A 206 -6.95 9.81 9.71
N ARG A 207 -6.23 10.91 9.86
CA ARG A 207 -5.51 11.22 11.10
C ARG A 207 -6.44 11.37 12.30
N ALA A 208 -7.59 12.02 12.11
CA ALA A 208 -8.58 12.16 13.17
C ALA A 208 -9.17 10.81 13.62
N VAL A 209 -9.45 9.92 12.66
CA VAL A 209 -9.97 8.57 12.93
C VAL A 209 -8.93 7.69 13.63
N THR A 210 -7.65 7.79 13.26
CA THR A 210 -6.58 7.01 13.89
C THR A 210 -6.28 7.45 15.30
N GLN A 211 -6.40 8.75 15.62
CA GLN A 211 -6.15 9.26 16.96
C GLN A 211 -7.30 9.02 17.93
N ASN A 212 -8.54 9.21 17.52
CA ASN A 212 -9.70 8.95 18.40
C ASN A 212 -10.98 8.71 17.60
N ARG A 213 -11.31 7.43 17.37
CA ARG A 213 -12.52 7.02 16.64
C ARG A 213 -13.84 7.54 17.26
N ARG A 214 -13.93 7.60 18.59
CA ARG A 214 -15.14 8.07 19.28
C ARG A 214 -15.35 9.57 19.11
N MET A 215 -14.27 10.35 19.17
CA MET A 215 -14.31 11.80 18.95
C MET A 215 -14.58 12.16 17.48
N ALA A 216 -14.06 11.41 16.52
CA ALA A 216 -14.31 11.65 15.10
C ALA A 216 -15.78 11.42 14.72
N ALA A 217 -16.45 10.46 15.35
CA ALA A 217 -17.89 10.21 15.18
C ALA A 217 -18.76 11.34 15.79
N SER A 218 -18.40 11.87 16.95
CA SER A 218 -19.11 13.00 17.58
C SER A 218 -18.89 14.32 16.83
N GLY A 219 -17.71 14.55 16.27
CA GLY A 219 -17.42 15.73 15.44
C GLY A 219 -18.26 15.79 14.16
N ARG A 220 -18.57 14.65 13.54
CA ARG A 220 -19.50 14.58 12.40
C ARG A 220 -20.93 14.96 12.78
N LEU A 221 -21.39 14.52 13.94
CA LEU A 221 -22.72 14.88 14.46
C LEU A 221 -22.81 16.38 14.79
N GLN A 222 -21.75 16.97 15.33
CA GLN A 222 -21.70 18.41 15.59
C GLN A 222 -21.66 19.24 14.30
N LEU A 223 -20.94 18.84 13.28
CA LEU A 223 -20.93 19.53 11.98
C LEU A 223 -22.28 19.40 11.26
N GLN A 224 -22.96 18.25 11.36
CA GLN A 224 -24.29 18.06 10.82
C GLN A 224 -25.34 18.88 11.60
N ALA A 225 -25.23 18.94 12.92
CA ALA A 225 -26.09 19.77 13.75
C ALA A 225 -25.88 21.27 13.48
N ALA A 226 -24.64 21.70 13.22
CA ALA A 226 -24.33 23.09 12.84
C ALA A 226 -24.84 23.47 11.44
N SER A 227 -24.91 22.52 10.51
CA SER A 227 -25.42 22.74 9.15
C SER A 227 -26.94 22.72 9.05
N THR A 228 -27.63 22.09 10.00
CA THR A 228 -29.11 22.02 10.05
C THR A 228 -29.75 23.09 10.94
N GLY A 229 -28.96 23.97 11.56
CA GLY A 229 -29.42 24.95 12.53
C GLY A 229 -29.76 24.33 13.87
N PRO A 230 -29.72 25.09 14.97
CA PRO A 230 -30.11 24.57 16.30
C PRO A 230 -31.58 24.17 16.26
N PRO A 231 -31.95 22.97 16.75
CA PRO A 231 -33.35 22.57 16.84
C PRO A 231 -34.08 23.58 17.76
N GLU A 232 -35.16 24.13 17.28
CA GLU A 232 -36.02 25.13 17.99
C GLU A 232 -36.27 24.86 19.49
N PRO A 233 -36.36 23.61 19.97
CA PRO A 233 -36.61 23.37 21.41
C PRO A 233 -35.47 23.85 22.33
N LEU A 234 -34.21 23.94 21.86
CA LEU A 234 -33.09 24.43 22.69
C LEU A 234 -33.09 25.96 22.87
N LEU A 235 -33.64 26.72 21.94
CA LEU A 235 -33.82 28.16 22.08
C LEU A 235 -34.92 28.50 23.07
N ARG A 236 -36.00 27.70 23.18
CA ARG A 236 -37.06 27.87 24.19
C ARG A 236 -36.58 27.54 25.58
N ALA A 237 -35.69 26.55 25.76
CA ALA A 237 -35.14 26.24 27.09
C ALA A 237 -34.18 27.33 27.59
N SER A 238 -33.41 27.95 26.70
CA SER A 238 -32.48 29.05 27.03
C SER A 238 -33.20 30.33 27.42
N THR A 239 -34.34 30.65 26.80
CA THR A 239 -35.15 31.81 27.16
C THR A 239 -35.97 31.59 28.47
N ALA A 240 -36.42 30.37 28.73
CA ALA A 240 -37.10 30.02 30.00
C ALA A 240 -36.14 30.12 31.19
N HIS A 241 -34.86 29.73 31.03
CA HIS A 241 -33.88 29.84 32.12
C HIS A 241 -33.45 31.29 32.42
N ARG A 242 -33.52 32.18 31.44
CA ARG A 242 -33.20 33.60 31.62
C ARG A 242 -34.33 34.38 32.29
N GLY A 243 -35.57 33.91 32.20
CA GLY A 243 -36.75 34.50 32.90
C GLY A 243 -36.86 34.14 34.38
N LEU A 244 -36.22 33.08 34.84
CA LEU A 244 -36.27 32.62 36.24
C LEU A 244 -35.16 33.20 37.13
N GLN A 245 -34.17 33.88 36.60
CA GLN A 245 -33.07 34.47 37.38
C GLN A 245 -33.34 35.92 37.86
N THR A 246 -34.48 36.55 37.52
CA THR A 246 -34.79 37.93 37.91
C THR A 246 -35.74 38.08 39.08
N HIS A 247 -36.22 36.97 39.67
CA HIS A 247 -37.07 37.06 40.86
C HIS A 247 -36.62 36.05 41.92
N GLY A 248 -35.95 36.53 42.97
CA GLY A 248 -35.83 35.82 44.26
C GLY A 248 -34.41 35.75 44.81
N GLY A 249 -33.86 36.91 45.20
CA GLY A 249 -32.79 36.94 46.19
C GLY A 249 -33.28 36.52 47.57
N ARG A 250 -32.92 35.34 48.04
CA ARG A 250 -32.73 34.99 49.44
C ARG A 250 -31.67 33.96 49.60
N HIS A 251 -30.57 34.39 50.23
CA HIS A 251 -29.45 33.54 50.63
C HIS A 251 -29.95 32.47 51.64
N ALA A 252 -29.83 31.21 51.30
CA ALA A 252 -29.84 30.09 52.21
C ALA A 252 -28.38 29.65 52.50
N PRO A 253 -28.02 29.47 53.81
CA PRO A 253 -26.62 29.08 54.12
C PRO A 253 -26.36 27.63 53.79
N CYS A 254 -25.11 27.40 53.27
CA CYS A 254 -24.57 26.08 52.93
C CYS A 254 -24.46 25.19 54.18
N PRO A 255 -24.85 23.91 54.15
CA PRO A 255 -24.57 22.96 55.23
C PRO A 255 -23.09 22.54 55.24
N PRO A 256 -22.51 22.25 56.44
CA PRO A 256 -21.11 21.87 56.58
C PRO A 256 -20.86 20.44 56.03
N PRO A 257 -19.60 20.14 55.64
CA PRO A 257 -19.26 18.83 55.09
C PRO A 257 -19.29 17.73 56.17
N ALA A 258 -19.91 16.61 55.84
CA ALA A 258 -19.95 15.41 56.66
C ALA A 258 -18.54 14.78 56.76
N GLN A 259 -18.00 14.72 57.98
CA GLN A 259 -16.79 13.96 58.29
C GLN A 259 -17.09 12.46 58.27
N GLY A 260 -16.56 11.76 57.27
CA GLY A 260 -16.62 10.32 57.23
C GLY A 260 -15.71 9.68 58.28
N ARG A 261 -16.27 8.82 59.11
CA ARG A 261 -15.56 7.93 60.01
C ARG A 261 -14.86 6.81 59.18
N LEU A 262 -13.57 6.68 59.41
CA LEU A 262 -12.81 5.44 59.16
C LEU A 262 -13.25 4.36 60.17
N GLN A 263 -13.62 3.22 59.67
CA GLN A 263 -13.40 1.88 60.26
C GLN A 263 -13.21 0.89 59.12
#